data_6001265b7e2b88b4f9d7caacc2a8c871
#
_entry.id   6001265b7e2b88b4f9d7caacc2a8c871
#
_cell.length_a   1.000
_cell.length_b   1.000
_cell.length_c   1.000
_cell.angle_alpha   90.00
_cell.angle_beta   90.00
_cell.angle_gamma   90.00
#
_symmetry.space_group_name_H-M   'P 1'
#
loop_
_entity.id
_entity.type
_entity.pdbx_description
1 polymer ?
#
loop_
_entity_poly.entity_id
_entity_poly.type
_entity_poly.pdbx_seq_one_letter_code
_entity_poly.pdbx_strand_id
1 'polypeptide(L)'
;HIGSGEAIGLVGPSGSGKSTLLMVMAGLERVDSGTVAVAGKNLGALDEDALARFRGRHVGIVFQSFHLIPTMTALENVAVPLELSGIADARERANEELAAVGLGDRLYHYPAELSGGEQQRVAVARALAPDPQILVADEPTGNLDEETGQQIIDLLFAGFAKRKTTLVLVTHDAALARRCERVVRLRSGRIDGVTP
;
A
#
# COMPACT_ATOMS: atom_id res chain seq x y z
N HIS A 1 -14.34 5.42 -11.36
CA HIS A 1 -13.30 6.44 -11.32
C HIS A 1 -12.97 6.78 -9.87
N ILE A 2 -11.68 6.94 -9.56
CA ILE A 2 -11.19 7.38 -8.25
C ILE A 2 -10.47 8.70 -8.49
N GLY A 3 -10.81 9.72 -7.71
CA GLY A 3 -10.19 11.05 -7.79
C GLY A 3 -8.77 11.05 -7.22
N SER A 4 -7.94 12.00 -7.69
CA SER A 4 -6.62 12.20 -7.08
C SER A 4 -6.77 12.73 -5.66
N GLY A 5 -6.06 12.13 -4.70
CA GLY A 5 -6.14 12.48 -3.29
C GLY A 5 -7.41 11.97 -2.59
N GLU A 6 -8.20 11.10 -3.22
CA GLU A 6 -9.38 10.47 -2.65
C GLU A 6 -8.99 9.21 -1.85
N ALA A 7 -9.63 8.98 -0.70
CA ALA A 7 -9.55 7.72 0.04
C ALA A 7 -10.80 6.88 -0.24
N ILE A 8 -10.63 5.66 -0.76
CA ILE A 8 -11.72 4.71 -0.95
C ILE A 8 -11.51 3.43 -0.16
N GLY A 9 -12.59 2.96 0.48
CA GLY A 9 -12.69 1.65 1.08
C GLY A 9 -13.26 0.64 0.08
N LEU A 10 -12.58 -0.49 -0.11
CA LEU A 10 -13.04 -1.59 -0.95
C LEU A 10 -13.46 -2.75 -0.05
N VAL A 11 -14.75 -3.02 0.03
CA VAL A 11 -15.32 -4.04 0.92
C VAL A 11 -16.04 -5.14 0.14
N GLY A 12 -16.22 -6.29 0.76
CA GLY A 12 -16.96 -7.42 0.20
C GLY A 12 -16.55 -8.75 0.83
N PRO A 13 -17.32 -9.81 0.63
CA PRO A 13 -17.00 -11.13 1.19
C PRO A 13 -15.67 -11.68 0.65
N SER A 14 -15.13 -12.69 1.32
CA SER A 14 -13.95 -13.42 0.82
C SER A 14 -14.27 -14.00 -0.57
N GLY A 15 -13.27 -13.96 -1.47
CA GLY A 15 -13.44 -14.42 -2.86
C GLY A 15 -14.25 -13.47 -3.77
N SER A 16 -14.64 -12.27 -3.32
CA SER A 16 -15.39 -11.32 -4.17
C SER A 16 -14.53 -10.61 -5.23
N GLY A 17 -13.20 -10.82 -5.25
CA GLY A 17 -12.28 -10.23 -6.23
C GLY A 17 -11.59 -8.96 -5.76
N LYS A 18 -11.64 -8.60 -4.47
CA LYS A 18 -11.00 -7.37 -3.93
C LYS A 18 -9.49 -7.33 -4.18
N SER A 19 -8.77 -8.38 -3.75
CA SER A 19 -7.32 -8.45 -3.93
C SER A 19 -6.93 -8.50 -5.41
N THR A 20 -7.70 -9.21 -6.25
CA THR A 20 -7.47 -9.21 -7.71
C THR A 20 -7.62 -7.82 -8.30
N LEU A 21 -8.69 -7.10 -7.96
CA LEU A 21 -8.90 -5.72 -8.41
C LEU A 21 -7.76 -4.80 -7.93
N LEU A 22 -7.33 -4.98 -6.68
CA LEU A 22 -6.20 -4.26 -6.10
C LEU A 22 -4.90 -4.53 -6.88
N MET A 23 -4.59 -5.81 -7.18
CA MET A 23 -3.41 -6.20 -7.96
C MET A 23 -3.43 -5.61 -9.38
N VAL A 24 -4.60 -5.57 -10.01
CA VAL A 24 -4.79 -4.92 -11.32
C VAL A 24 -4.54 -3.41 -11.23
N MET A 25 -5.10 -2.73 -10.22
CA MET A 25 -4.86 -1.29 -10.01
C MET A 25 -3.40 -0.98 -9.67
N ALA A 26 -2.74 -1.87 -8.95
CA ALA A 26 -1.31 -1.75 -8.66
C ALA A 26 -0.41 -2.08 -9.86
N GLY A 27 -0.94 -2.59 -10.97
CA GLY A 27 -0.18 -3.03 -12.12
C GLY A 27 0.64 -4.30 -11.87
N LEU A 28 0.20 -5.14 -10.93
CA LEU A 28 0.79 -6.45 -10.63
C LEU A 28 0.12 -7.56 -11.45
N GLU A 29 -1.13 -7.34 -11.87
CA GLU A 29 -1.89 -8.25 -12.71
C GLU A 29 -2.40 -7.52 -13.94
N ARG A 30 -2.48 -8.23 -15.08
CA ARG A 30 -3.04 -7.70 -16.32
C ARG A 30 -4.52 -8.02 -16.43
N VAL A 31 -5.26 -7.15 -17.11
CA VAL A 31 -6.66 -7.42 -17.45
C VAL A 31 -6.76 -8.22 -18.74
N ASP A 32 -7.71 -9.15 -18.81
CA ASP A 32 -8.01 -9.89 -20.05
C ASP A 32 -8.66 -9.00 -21.10
N SER A 33 -9.41 -7.98 -20.66
CA SER A 33 -10.10 -7.02 -21.55
C SER A 33 -10.38 -5.71 -20.84
N GLY A 34 -10.66 -4.67 -21.61
CA GLY A 34 -10.91 -3.33 -21.07
C GLY A 34 -9.64 -2.50 -20.90
N THR A 35 -9.73 -1.41 -20.13
CA THR A 35 -8.64 -0.46 -19.93
C THR A 35 -8.50 -0.11 -18.45
N VAL A 36 -7.26 -0.12 -17.97
CA VAL A 36 -6.91 0.35 -16.63
C VAL A 36 -5.98 1.53 -16.75
N ALA A 37 -6.45 2.68 -16.32
CA ALA A 37 -5.65 3.91 -16.29
C ALA A 37 -5.37 4.30 -14.83
N VAL A 38 -4.10 4.46 -14.49
CA VAL A 38 -3.63 4.81 -13.14
C VAL A 38 -2.63 5.94 -13.27
N ALA A 39 -2.80 7.00 -12.49
CA ALA A 39 -1.97 8.21 -12.56
C ALA A 39 -1.81 8.74 -14.01
N GLY A 40 -2.90 8.71 -14.78
CA GLY A 40 -2.93 9.16 -16.18
C GLY A 40 -2.25 8.23 -17.19
N LYS A 41 -1.76 7.06 -16.77
CA LYS A 41 -1.13 6.06 -17.64
C LYS A 41 -2.05 4.86 -17.87
N ASN A 42 -2.21 4.43 -19.11
CA ASN A 42 -2.86 3.17 -19.43
C ASN A 42 -1.87 2.01 -19.18
N LEU A 43 -2.13 1.24 -18.11
CA LEU A 43 -1.23 0.16 -17.70
C LEU A 43 -1.14 -0.97 -18.73
N GLY A 44 -2.23 -1.24 -19.45
CA GLY A 44 -2.27 -2.26 -20.50
C GLY A 44 -1.39 -1.95 -21.72
N ALA A 45 -0.98 -0.69 -21.90
CA ALA A 45 -0.08 -0.27 -22.98
C ALA A 45 1.41 -0.35 -22.61
N LEU A 46 1.74 -0.65 -21.35
CA LEU A 46 3.12 -0.73 -20.86
C LEU A 46 3.66 -2.16 -21.00
N ASP A 47 4.93 -2.29 -21.41
CA ASP A 47 5.68 -3.52 -21.27
C ASP A 47 6.05 -3.78 -19.80
N GLU A 48 6.61 -4.96 -19.49
CA GLU A 48 6.92 -5.34 -18.10
C GLU A 48 7.94 -4.40 -17.44
N ASP A 49 8.95 -3.95 -18.18
CA ASP A 49 9.97 -3.03 -17.67
C ASP A 49 9.39 -1.64 -17.39
N ALA A 50 8.55 -1.12 -18.27
CA ALA A 50 7.86 0.15 -18.07
C ALA A 50 6.86 0.05 -16.92
N LEU A 51 6.17 -1.10 -16.78
CA LEU A 51 5.24 -1.36 -15.70
C LEU A 51 5.96 -1.47 -14.34
N ALA A 52 7.11 -2.14 -14.30
CA ALA A 52 7.95 -2.22 -13.10
C ALA A 52 8.44 -0.82 -12.66
N ARG A 53 8.94 -0.02 -13.62
CA ARG A 53 9.35 1.38 -13.34
C ARG A 53 8.16 2.25 -12.90
N PHE A 54 6.99 2.03 -13.50
CA PHE A 54 5.76 2.72 -13.10
C PHE A 54 5.39 2.40 -11.65
N ARG A 55 5.34 1.10 -11.28
CA ARG A 55 5.07 0.68 -9.90
C ARG A 55 6.04 1.32 -8.91
N GLY A 56 7.35 1.21 -9.16
CA GLY A 56 8.38 1.73 -8.27
C GLY A 56 8.27 3.23 -7.98
N ARG A 57 7.69 4.01 -8.91
CA ARG A 57 7.57 5.47 -8.78
C ARG A 57 6.21 5.96 -8.32
N HIS A 58 5.15 5.22 -8.62
CA HIS A 58 3.79 5.76 -8.48
C HIS A 58 2.90 4.97 -7.53
N VAL A 59 3.29 3.74 -7.16
CA VAL A 59 2.43 2.85 -6.39
C VAL A 59 3.14 2.37 -5.14
N GLY A 60 2.58 2.70 -3.97
CA GLY A 60 2.94 2.09 -2.70
C GLY A 60 1.98 0.96 -2.37
N ILE A 61 2.47 -0.17 -1.86
CA ILE A 61 1.63 -1.31 -1.53
C ILE A 61 1.93 -1.78 -0.12
N VAL A 62 0.87 -1.91 0.68
CA VAL A 62 0.91 -2.52 2.01
C VAL A 62 0.06 -3.79 1.99
N PHE A 63 0.67 -4.92 2.30
CA PHE A 63 0.01 -6.23 2.34
C PHE A 63 -0.29 -6.68 3.77
N GLN A 64 -1.24 -7.58 3.92
CA GLN A 64 -1.55 -8.23 5.18
C GLN A 64 -0.36 -9.01 5.76
N SER A 65 0.42 -9.67 4.93
CA SER A 65 1.57 -10.52 5.33
C SER A 65 2.91 -9.79 5.27
N PHE A 66 2.92 -8.45 5.36
CA PHE A 66 4.10 -7.56 5.39
C PHE A 66 4.99 -7.66 4.14
N HIS A 67 5.28 -8.83 3.64
CA HIS A 67 6.16 -9.15 2.50
C HIS A 67 7.52 -8.45 2.61
N LEU A 68 8.12 -8.48 3.80
CA LEU A 68 9.49 -8.01 4.00
C LEU A 68 10.47 -9.05 3.45
N ILE A 69 11.60 -8.58 2.95
CA ILE A 69 12.70 -9.44 2.52
C ILE A 69 13.43 -9.92 3.78
N PRO A 70 13.37 -11.21 4.13
CA PRO A 70 13.78 -11.71 5.44
C PRO A 70 15.29 -11.60 5.68
N THR A 71 16.09 -11.51 4.62
CA THR A 71 17.55 -11.39 4.65
C THR A 71 18.03 -9.94 4.65
N MET A 72 17.12 -8.98 4.67
CA MET A 72 17.40 -7.54 4.71
C MET A 72 16.92 -6.94 6.03
N THR A 73 17.66 -5.99 6.56
CA THR A 73 17.28 -5.20 7.72
C THR A 73 16.05 -4.33 7.43
N ALA A 74 15.45 -3.72 8.46
CA ALA A 74 14.35 -2.77 8.30
C ALA A 74 14.75 -1.62 7.36
N LEU A 75 15.95 -1.04 7.56
CA LEU A 75 16.48 0.02 6.70
C LEU A 75 16.60 -0.41 5.24
N GLU A 76 17.18 -1.58 4.98
CA GLU A 76 17.34 -2.10 3.62
C GLU A 76 15.99 -2.40 2.96
N ASN A 77 15.03 -2.96 3.69
CA ASN A 77 13.68 -3.19 3.18
C ASN A 77 13.00 -1.91 2.69
N VAL A 78 13.23 -0.77 3.35
CA VAL A 78 12.67 0.54 2.96
C VAL A 78 13.53 1.21 1.89
N ALA A 79 14.86 1.02 1.90
CA ALA A 79 15.77 1.64 0.94
C ALA A 79 15.68 1.02 -0.46
N VAL A 80 15.47 -0.30 -0.57
CA VAL A 80 15.45 -1.03 -1.86
C VAL A 80 14.55 -0.39 -2.94
N PRO A 81 13.27 -0.05 -2.70
CA PRO A 81 12.44 0.59 -3.73
C PRO A 81 12.97 1.97 -4.15
N LEU A 82 13.62 2.69 -3.24
CA LEU A 82 14.24 3.98 -3.53
C LEU A 82 15.49 3.82 -4.41
N GLU A 83 16.36 2.87 -4.07
CA GLU A 83 17.56 2.54 -4.84
C GLU A 83 17.21 2.07 -6.26
N LEU A 84 16.21 1.17 -6.40
CA LEU A 84 15.72 0.70 -7.70
C LEU A 84 15.08 1.82 -8.54
N SER A 85 14.57 2.87 -7.88
CA SER A 85 14.03 4.06 -8.55
C SER A 85 15.10 5.10 -8.87
N GLY A 86 16.37 4.87 -8.50
CA GLY A 86 17.51 5.75 -8.78
C GLY A 86 17.56 6.98 -7.87
N ILE A 87 16.99 6.92 -6.67
CA ILE A 87 17.03 8.01 -5.68
C ILE A 87 18.39 7.97 -4.97
N ALA A 88 19.16 9.05 -5.08
CA ALA A 88 20.56 9.10 -4.62
C ALA A 88 20.70 8.99 -3.09
N ASP A 89 19.76 9.57 -2.34
CA ASP A 89 19.71 9.62 -0.87
C ASP A 89 18.79 8.53 -0.28
N ALA A 90 18.68 7.37 -0.97
CA ALA A 90 17.75 6.29 -0.63
C ALA A 90 17.82 5.84 0.84
N ARG A 91 19.03 5.69 1.39
CA ARG A 91 19.23 5.25 2.77
C ARG A 91 18.85 6.32 3.80
N GLU A 92 19.17 7.57 3.53
CA GLU A 92 18.81 8.69 4.39
C GLU A 92 17.29 8.83 4.45
N ARG A 93 16.64 8.81 3.30
CA ARG A 93 15.18 8.85 3.20
C ARG A 93 14.50 7.64 3.85
N ALA A 94 15.06 6.44 3.69
CA ALA A 94 14.57 5.24 4.38
C ALA A 94 14.68 5.36 5.91
N ASN A 95 15.75 5.96 6.43
CA ASN A 95 15.90 6.24 7.85
C ASN A 95 14.84 7.23 8.36
N GLU A 96 14.60 8.31 7.62
CA GLU A 96 13.57 9.30 7.95
C GLU A 96 12.17 8.66 7.99
N GLU A 97 11.83 7.82 7.01
CA GLU A 97 10.54 7.13 6.95
C GLU A 97 10.37 6.11 8.11
N LEU A 98 11.43 5.39 8.46
CA LEU A 98 11.42 4.50 9.63
C LEU A 98 11.27 5.27 10.94
N ALA A 99 11.96 6.40 11.08
CA ALA A 99 11.78 7.28 12.24
C ALA A 99 10.35 7.83 12.32
N ALA A 100 9.75 8.19 11.18
CA ALA A 100 8.37 8.70 11.11
C ALA A 100 7.32 7.66 11.55
N VAL A 101 7.60 6.37 11.41
CA VAL A 101 6.74 5.27 11.91
C VAL A 101 7.17 4.74 13.28
N GLY A 102 8.08 5.44 13.99
CA GLY A 102 8.54 5.09 15.34
C GLY A 102 9.51 3.92 15.40
N LEU A 103 10.31 3.71 14.34
CA LEU A 103 11.30 2.62 14.25
C LEU A 103 12.74 3.12 14.09
N GLY A 104 13.05 4.36 14.51
CA GLY A 104 14.40 4.90 14.45
C GLY A 104 15.47 4.07 15.18
N ASP A 105 15.08 3.37 16.25
CA ASP A 105 15.97 2.49 17.04
C ASP A 105 16.00 1.05 16.50
N ARG A 106 15.29 0.75 15.39
CA ARG A 106 15.14 -0.60 14.83
C ARG A 106 15.72 -0.75 13.42
N LEU A 107 16.46 0.23 12.94
CA LEU A 107 16.96 0.31 11.55
C LEU A 107 17.68 -0.95 11.08
N TYR A 108 18.48 -1.55 11.95
CA TYR A 108 19.34 -2.69 11.63
C TYR A 108 18.79 -4.04 12.09
N HIS A 109 17.54 -4.08 12.57
CA HIS A 109 16.89 -5.34 12.94
C HIS A 109 16.38 -6.04 11.67
N TYR A 110 16.53 -7.36 11.65
CA TYR A 110 15.93 -8.21 10.62
C TYR A 110 14.45 -8.47 10.93
N PRO A 111 13.62 -8.81 9.93
CA PRO A 111 12.21 -9.11 10.14
C PRO A 111 11.94 -10.12 11.27
N ALA A 112 12.77 -11.13 11.43
CA ALA A 112 12.63 -12.15 12.48
C ALA A 112 12.84 -11.59 13.91
N GLU A 113 13.43 -10.42 14.05
CA GLU A 113 13.70 -9.74 15.33
C GLU A 113 12.66 -8.68 15.65
N LEU A 114 11.69 -8.47 14.75
CA LEU A 114 10.62 -7.48 14.86
C LEU A 114 9.28 -8.16 15.18
N SER A 115 8.50 -7.52 16.04
CA SER A 115 7.09 -7.90 16.27
C SER A 115 6.26 -7.73 14.99
N GLY A 116 5.09 -8.35 14.92
CA GLY A 116 4.19 -8.21 13.76
C GLY A 116 3.82 -6.75 13.47
N GLY A 117 3.54 -5.96 14.52
CA GLY A 117 3.26 -4.54 14.38
C GLY A 117 4.48 -3.72 13.90
N GLU A 118 5.69 -4.05 14.34
CA GLU A 118 6.92 -3.43 13.86
C GLU A 118 7.17 -3.79 12.39
N GLN A 119 6.98 -5.05 12.00
CA GLN A 119 7.09 -5.48 10.59
C GLN A 119 6.09 -4.73 9.70
N GLN A 120 4.86 -4.54 10.16
CA GLN A 120 3.85 -3.79 9.41
C GLN A 120 4.22 -2.31 9.31
N ARG A 121 4.79 -1.70 10.35
CA ARG A 121 5.31 -0.32 10.27
C ARG A 121 6.47 -0.20 9.27
N VAL A 122 7.36 -1.19 9.18
CA VAL A 122 8.38 -1.25 8.11
C VAL A 122 7.73 -1.32 6.73
N ALA A 123 6.69 -2.16 6.55
CA ALA A 123 5.96 -2.26 5.28
C ALA A 123 5.25 -0.96 4.90
N VAL A 124 4.69 -0.23 5.87
CA VAL A 124 4.10 1.11 5.66
C VAL A 124 5.18 2.11 5.25
N ALA A 125 6.30 2.17 5.98
CA ALA A 125 7.42 3.06 5.63
C ALA A 125 7.94 2.77 4.22
N ARG A 126 8.15 1.50 3.86
CA ARG A 126 8.55 1.06 2.53
C ARG A 126 7.57 1.52 1.44
N ALA A 127 6.27 1.40 1.69
CA ALA A 127 5.24 1.79 0.73
C ALA A 127 5.18 3.31 0.52
N LEU A 128 5.46 4.10 1.56
CA LEU A 128 5.40 5.56 1.53
C LEU A 128 6.71 6.22 1.10
N ALA A 129 7.86 5.56 1.25
CA ALA A 129 9.17 6.12 0.99
C ALA A 129 9.35 6.69 -0.43
N PRO A 130 8.82 6.09 -1.52
CA PRO A 130 8.92 6.67 -2.86
C PRO A 130 8.03 7.90 -3.12
N ASP A 131 7.24 8.37 -2.13
CA ASP A 131 6.21 9.39 -2.32
C ASP A 131 5.17 8.99 -3.40
N PRO A 132 4.49 7.86 -3.24
CA PRO A 132 3.65 7.31 -4.28
C PRO A 132 2.41 8.18 -4.50
N GLN A 133 1.94 8.25 -5.76
CA GLN A 133 0.67 8.90 -6.09
C GLN A 133 -0.55 8.08 -5.64
N ILE A 134 -0.35 6.76 -5.51
CA ILE A 134 -1.39 5.82 -5.07
C ILE A 134 -0.80 4.89 -4.01
N LEU A 135 -1.50 4.81 -2.90
CA LEU A 135 -1.23 3.85 -1.83
C LEU A 135 -2.35 2.81 -1.82
N VAL A 136 -1.96 1.56 -1.94
CA VAL A 136 -2.88 0.42 -1.94
C VAL A 136 -2.61 -0.39 -0.68
N ALA A 137 -3.63 -0.68 0.10
CA ALA A 137 -3.49 -1.46 1.32
C ALA A 137 -4.48 -2.63 1.30
N ASP A 138 -3.97 -3.87 1.32
CA ASP A 138 -4.76 -5.10 1.34
C ASP A 138 -4.78 -5.69 2.74
N GLU A 139 -5.92 -5.53 3.45
CA GLU A 139 -6.14 -6.01 4.83
C GLU A 139 -4.96 -5.69 5.77
N PRO A 140 -4.51 -4.41 5.86
CA PRO A 140 -3.23 -4.04 6.47
C PRO A 140 -3.14 -4.37 7.97
N THR A 141 -4.23 -4.74 8.60
CA THR A 141 -4.31 -5.08 10.04
C THR A 141 -4.73 -6.53 10.30
N GLY A 142 -4.95 -7.33 9.27
CA GLY A 142 -5.55 -8.65 9.39
C GLY A 142 -4.74 -9.68 10.20
N ASN A 143 -3.46 -9.42 10.46
CA ASN A 143 -2.56 -10.27 11.25
C ASN A 143 -2.14 -9.63 12.58
N LEU A 144 -2.82 -8.56 13.01
CA LEU A 144 -2.47 -7.77 14.18
C LEU A 144 -3.61 -7.81 15.23
N ASP A 145 -3.27 -7.57 16.48
CA ASP A 145 -4.25 -7.28 17.51
C ASP A 145 -4.91 -5.91 17.25
N GLU A 146 -6.04 -5.65 17.89
CA GLU A 146 -6.87 -4.48 17.65
C GLU A 146 -6.12 -3.17 17.93
N GLU A 147 -5.35 -3.08 19.03
CA GLU A 147 -4.63 -1.87 19.42
C GLU A 147 -3.50 -1.56 18.43
N THR A 148 -2.69 -2.56 18.09
CA THR A 148 -1.63 -2.44 17.09
C THR A 148 -2.22 -2.12 15.71
N GLY A 149 -3.34 -2.77 15.36
CA GLY A 149 -4.05 -2.52 14.11
C GLY A 149 -4.48 -1.06 13.98
N GLN A 150 -5.06 -0.47 15.05
CA GLN A 150 -5.46 0.93 15.06
C GLN A 150 -4.28 1.87 14.82
N GLN A 151 -3.12 1.61 15.44
CA GLN A 151 -1.90 2.40 15.22
C GLN A 151 -1.43 2.36 13.76
N ILE A 152 -1.48 1.18 13.11
CA ILE A 152 -1.13 1.04 11.70
C ILE A 152 -2.07 1.84 10.81
N ILE A 153 -3.36 1.80 11.09
CA ILE A 153 -4.35 2.57 10.32
C ILE A 153 -4.11 4.07 10.47
N ASP A 154 -3.83 4.54 11.67
CA ASP A 154 -3.56 5.95 11.91
C ASP A 154 -2.29 6.41 11.17
N LEU A 155 -1.23 5.59 11.12
CA LEU A 155 -0.04 5.84 10.31
C LEU A 155 -0.36 5.90 8.80
N LEU A 156 -1.18 4.98 8.28
CA LEU A 156 -1.59 4.98 6.87
C LEU A 156 -2.37 6.24 6.51
N PHE A 157 -3.35 6.63 7.33
CA PHE A 157 -4.14 7.84 7.08
C PHE A 157 -3.32 9.13 7.27
N ALA A 158 -2.39 9.17 8.24
CA ALA A 158 -1.48 10.30 8.39
C ALA A 158 -0.54 10.44 7.18
N GLY A 159 0.00 9.32 6.69
CA GLY A 159 0.83 9.28 5.48
C GLY A 159 0.07 9.73 4.23
N PHE A 160 -1.16 9.24 4.06
CA PHE A 160 -2.09 9.65 3.00
C PHE A 160 -2.36 11.16 3.01
N ALA A 161 -2.77 11.71 4.16
CA ALA A 161 -3.12 13.12 4.29
C ALA A 161 -1.91 14.04 4.03
N LYS A 162 -0.73 13.69 4.58
CA LYS A 162 0.49 14.50 4.43
C LYS A 162 0.93 14.61 2.97
N ARG A 163 0.79 13.54 2.18
CA ARG A 163 1.31 13.44 0.81
C ARG A 163 0.28 13.71 -0.28
N LYS A 164 -1.00 13.88 0.09
CA LYS A 164 -2.13 13.97 -0.86
C LYS A 164 -2.17 12.78 -1.84
N THR A 165 -1.74 11.63 -1.35
CA THR A 165 -1.75 10.36 -2.08
C THR A 165 -3.21 9.90 -2.26
N THR A 166 -3.54 9.18 -3.32
CA THR A 166 -4.83 8.48 -3.44
C THR A 166 -4.74 7.17 -2.65
N LEU A 167 -5.69 6.89 -1.75
CA LEU A 167 -5.70 5.67 -0.94
C LEU A 167 -6.78 4.69 -1.42
N VAL A 168 -6.38 3.44 -1.64
CA VAL A 168 -7.30 2.32 -1.86
C VAL A 168 -7.10 1.32 -0.72
N LEU A 169 -8.08 1.23 0.18
CA LEU A 169 -8.03 0.38 1.36
C LEU A 169 -8.98 -0.80 1.19
N VAL A 170 -8.44 -2.00 1.05
CA VAL A 170 -9.22 -3.24 1.12
C VAL A 170 -9.33 -3.67 2.57
N THR A 171 -10.56 -3.85 3.04
CA THR A 171 -10.81 -4.33 4.39
C THR A 171 -12.16 -5.03 4.50
N HIS A 172 -12.28 -5.96 5.43
CA HIS A 172 -13.58 -6.51 5.85
C HIS A 172 -14.16 -5.77 7.07
N ASP A 173 -13.40 -4.88 7.70
CA ASP A 173 -13.87 -4.04 8.80
C ASP A 173 -14.64 -2.83 8.27
N ALA A 174 -15.95 -2.83 8.55
CA ALA A 174 -16.85 -1.75 8.15
C ALA A 174 -16.55 -0.42 8.88
N ALA A 175 -16.00 -0.46 10.10
CA ALA A 175 -15.63 0.76 10.83
C ALA A 175 -14.42 1.43 10.16
N LEU A 176 -13.45 0.62 9.77
CA LEU A 176 -12.27 1.09 9.05
C LEU A 176 -12.63 1.62 7.65
N ALA A 177 -13.49 0.93 6.91
CA ALA A 177 -13.95 1.39 5.60
C ALA A 177 -14.64 2.77 5.68
N ARG A 178 -15.39 3.05 6.74
CA ARG A 178 -16.04 4.35 6.97
C ARG A 178 -15.09 5.52 7.25
N ARG A 179 -13.80 5.28 7.47
CA ARG A 179 -12.78 6.35 7.52
C ARG A 179 -12.43 6.89 6.13
N CYS A 180 -12.75 6.13 5.08
CA CYS A 180 -12.59 6.57 3.70
C CYS A 180 -13.75 7.49 3.28
N GLU A 181 -13.50 8.36 2.30
CA GLU A 181 -14.49 9.29 1.76
C GLU A 181 -15.62 8.57 1.02
N ARG A 182 -15.34 7.36 0.51
CA ARG A 182 -16.30 6.56 -0.23
C ARG A 182 -15.99 5.07 -0.04
N VAL A 183 -17.06 4.27 0.03
CA VAL A 183 -16.94 2.81 0.14
C VAL A 183 -17.52 2.16 -1.11
N VAL A 184 -16.71 1.33 -1.76
CA VAL A 184 -17.08 0.52 -2.92
C VAL A 184 -17.27 -0.93 -2.46
N ARG A 185 -18.45 -1.48 -2.69
CA ARG A 185 -18.76 -2.88 -2.36
C ARG A 185 -18.57 -3.77 -3.58
N LEU A 186 -17.75 -4.81 -3.43
CA LEU A 186 -17.63 -5.88 -4.42
C LEU A 186 -18.40 -7.12 -4.01
N ARG A 187 -19.07 -7.74 -5.01
CA ARG A 187 -19.73 -9.03 -4.87
C ARG A 187 -19.56 -9.83 -6.16
N SER A 188 -19.00 -11.04 -6.07
CA SER A 188 -18.79 -11.93 -7.21
C SER A 188 -18.15 -11.25 -8.43
N GLY A 189 -17.07 -10.49 -8.19
CA GLY A 189 -16.31 -9.80 -9.23
C GLY A 189 -16.97 -8.55 -9.82
N ARG A 190 -18.07 -8.06 -9.22
CA ARG A 190 -18.81 -6.87 -9.70
C ARG A 190 -18.97 -5.84 -8.60
N ILE A 191 -19.05 -4.57 -8.99
CA ILE A 191 -19.44 -3.50 -8.07
C ILE A 191 -20.93 -3.64 -7.77
N ASP A 192 -21.26 -3.87 -6.50
CA ASP A 192 -22.63 -4.09 -5.99
C ASP A 192 -23.21 -2.82 -5.34
N GLY A 193 -22.37 -1.83 -5.07
CA GLY A 193 -22.79 -0.55 -4.51
C GLY A 193 -21.62 0.39 -4.25
N VAL A 194 -21.92 1.68 -4.20
CA VAL A 194 -21.01 2.75 -3.80
C VAL A 194 -21.74 3.63 -2.81
N THR A 195 -21.15 3.85 -1.63
CA THR A 195 -21.71 4.74 -0.59
C THR A 195 -20.69 5.81 -0.22
N PRO A 196 -21.15 7.03 0.09
CA PRO A 196 -20.30 8.05 0.71
C PRO A 196 -19.74 7.60 2.04
#